data_1cef6746af942200cfb7d2e74ca43306
#
_entry.id   1cef6746af942200cfb7d2e74ca43306
#
_cell.length_a   1.000
_cell.length_b   1.000
_cell.length_c   1.000
_cell.angle_alpha   90.00
_cell.angle_beta   90.00
_cell.angle_gamma   90.00
#
_symmetry.space_group_name_H-M   'P 1'
#
loop_
_entity.id
_entity.type
_entity.pdbx_description
1 polymer ?
#
loop_
_entity_poly.entity_id
_entity_poly.type
_entity_poly.pdbx_seq_one_letter_code
_entity_poly.pdbx_strand_id
1 'polypeptide(L)'
;MNIEQAARIPATILIVEDDEHISQVLRFMLERQGYQVTHLADGRAAAGHIASASRPALVLLDVMLPYIDGFELVRLVREREDWRGVPVLMLTAKNTERDTVRALDAGANDFVIKPFQPNELLARVRRHLTAGA
;
A
#
# COMPACT_ATOMS: atom_id res chain seq x y z
N MET A 1 17.99 3.68 -24.48
CA MET A 1 17.65 4.28 -23.17
C MET A 1 18.37 5.60 -23.03
N ASN A 2 17.67 6.64 -22.65
CA ASN A 2 18.27 7.94 -22.39
C ASN A 2 18.83 8.03 -20.95
N ILE A 3 19.55 9.11 -20.65
CA ILE A 3 20.18 9.29 -19.34
C ILE A 3 19.13 9.35 -18.23
N GLU A 4 17.97 9.99 -18.49
CA GLU A 4 16.89 10.08 -17.49
C GLU A 4 16.35 8.70 -17.12
N GLN A 5 16.13 7.84 -18.09
CA GLN A 5 15.65 6.48 -17.82
C GLN A 5 16.69 5.67 -17.07
N ALA A 6 17.97 5.82 -17.41
CA ALA A 6 19.05 5.11 -16.74
C ALA A 6 19.20 5.54 -15.27
N ALA A 7 18.88 6.80 -14.96
CA ALA A 7 18.99 7.34 -13.61
C ALA A 7 17.77 7.07 -12.73
N ARG A 8 16.64 6.61 -13.30
CA ARG A 8 15.43 6.38 -12.53
C ARG A 8 15.53 5.16 -11.62
N ILE A 9 15.18 5.37 -10.36
CA ILE A 9 15.03 4.29 -9.40
C ILE A 9 13.56 3.89 -9.40
N PRO A 10 13.23 2.60 -9.62
CA PRO A 10 11.83 2.17 -9.57
C PRO A 10 11.20 2.46 -8.22
N ALA A 11 9.96 2.91 -8.23
CA ALA A 11 9.22 3.14 -7.01
C ALA A 11 8.96 1.80 -6.32
N THR A 12 9.14 1.75 -5.00
CA THR A 12 8.89 0.57 -4.19
C THR A 12 7.50 0.68 -3.57
N ILE A 13 6.70 -0.37 -3.76
CA ILE A 13 5.37 -0.48 -3.17
C ILE A 13 5.40 -1.57 -2.12
N LEU A 14 4.98 -1.23 -0.90
CA LEU A 14 4.81 -2.19 0.17
C LEU A 14 3.38 -2.74 0.11
N ILE A 15 3.24 -4.06 0.00
CA ILE A 15 1.96 -4.75 0.05
C ILE A 15 1.86 -5.51 1.36
N VAL A 16 0.79 -5.27 2.12
CA VAL A 16 0.47 -6.05 3.33
C VAL A 16 -0.85 -6.76 3.10
N GLU A 17 -0.77 -8.05 2.84
CA GLU A 17 -1.91 -8.91 2.48
C GLU A 17 -1.62 -10.33 2.89
N ASP A 18 -2.51 -10.93 3.68
CA ASP A 18 -2.35 -12.31 4.15
C ASP A 18 -2.84 -13.37 3.15
N ASP A 19 -3.70 -13.00 2.21
CA ASP A 19 -4.15 -13.91 1.16
C ASP A 19 -3.05 -14.05 0.10
N GLU A 20 -2.51 -15.27 -0.01
CA GLU A 20 -1.40 -15.54 -0.92
C GLU A 20 -1.78 -15.31 -2.38
N HIS A 21 -2.99 -15.71 -2.78
CA HIS A 21 -3.43 -15.52 -4.17
C HIS A 21 -3.55 -14.04 -4.51
N ILE A 22 -4.18 -13.26 -3.65
CA ILE A 22 -4.33 -11.82 -3.86
C ILE A 22 -2.97 -11.12 -3.90
N SER A 23 -2.06 -11.47 -3.00
CA SER A 23 -0.73 -10.87 -2.98
C SER A 23 0.07 -11.18 -4.25
N GLN A 24 -0.06 -12.39 -4.78
CA GLN A 24 0.60 -12.77 -6.03
C GLN A 24 0.04 -11.99 -7.22
N VAL A 25 -1.28 -11.82 -7.28
CA VAL A 25 -1.93 -11.04 -8.35
C VAL A 25 -1.47 -9.58 -8.28
N LEU A 26 -1.49 -9.00 -7.10
CA LEU A 26 -1.05 -7.61 -6.90
C LEU A 26 0.41 -7.44 -7.31
N ARG A 27 1.27 -8.34 -6.86
CA ARG A 27 2.68 -8.31 -7.20
C ARG A 27 2.91 -8.36 -8.71
N PHE A 28 2.24 -9.30 -9.38
CA PHE A 28 2.35 -9.45 -10.82
C PHE A 28 1.92 -8.17 -11.55
N MET A 29 0.77 -7.61 -11.18
CA MET A 29 0.25 -6.39 -11.79
C MET A 29 1.21 -5.22 -11.64
N LEU A 30 1.71 -5.03 -10.43
CA LEU A 30 2.56 -3.87 -10.11
C LEU A 30 3.95 -4.01 -10.72
N GLU A 31 4.54 -5.19 -10.66
CA GLU A 31 5.85 -5.43 -11.27
C GLU A 31 5.83 -5.23 -12.78
N ARG A 32 4.73 -5.58 -13.45
CA ARG A 32 4.56 -5.32 -14.87
C ARG A 32 4.55 -3.83 -15.22
N GLN A 33 4.18 -2.98 -14.27
CA GLN A 33 4.21 -1.52 -14.44
C GLN A 33 5.58 -0.93 -14.13
N GLY A 34 6.55 -1.75 -13.76
CA GLY A 34 7.90 -1.30 -13.44
C GLY A 34 8.14 -0.98 -11.98
N TYR A 35 7.18 -1.24 -11.09
CA TYR A 35 7.36 -1.02 -9.67
C TYR A 35 8.10 -2.19 -9.01
N GLN A 36 8.86 -1.90 -7.96
CA GLN A 36 9.39 -2.92 -7.08
C GLN A 36 8.38 -3.19 -5.98
N VAL A 37 8.22 -4.46 -5.61
CA VAL A 37 7.22 -4.86 -4.61
C VAL A 37 7.90 -5.55 -3.44
N THR A 38 7.58 -5.09 -2.23
CA THR A 38 7.87 -5.79 -0.98
C THR A 38 6.55 -6.29 -0.43
N HIS A 39 6.45 -7.59 -0.15
CA HIS A 39 5.24 -8.20 0.37
C HIS A 39 5.43 -8.72 1.79
N LEU A 40 4.49 -8.39 2.67
CA LEU A 40 4.43 -8.89 4.04
C LEU A 40 3.04 -9.49 4.26
N ALA A 41 2.99 -10.65 4.93
CA ALA A 41 1.79 -11.45 5.00
C ALA A 41 0.93 -11.20 6.24
N ASP A 42 1.44 -10.47 7.23
CA ASP A 42 0.69 -10.21 8.46
C ASP A 42 1.05 -8.87 9.08
N GLY A 43 0.21 -8.45 10.03
CA GLY A 43 0.37 -7.13 10.65
C GLY A 43 1.61 -7.02 11.54
N ARG A 44 2.06 -8.11 12.13
CA ARG A 44 3.27 -8.09 12.98
C ARG A 44 4.52 -7.86 12.14
N ALA A 45 4.65 -8.57 11.03
CA ALA A 45 5.75 -8.38 10.09
C ALA A 45 5.72 -6.96 9.53
N ALA A 46 4.54 -6.45 9.20
CA ALA A 46 4.38 -5.08 8.69
C ALA A 46 4.77 -4.04 9.73
N ALA A 47 4.37 -4.20 10.98
CA ALA A 47 4.73 -3.26 12.05
C ALA A 47 6.24 -3.19 12.24
N GLY A 48 6.92 -4.35 12.22
CA GLY A 48 8.38 -4.40 12.32
C GLY A 48 9.07 -3.71 11.13
N HIS A 49 8.53 -3.91 9.94
CA HIS A 49 9.05 -3.28 8.72
C HIS A 49 8.86 -1.77 8.75
N ILE A 50 7.69 -1.29 9.16
CA ILE A 50 7.42 0.15 9.30
C ILE A 50 8.37 0.79 10.31
N ALA A 51 8.72 0.07 11.38
CA ALA A 51 9.60 0.60 12.41
C ALA A 51 11.06 0.73 11.96
N SER A 52 11.53 -0.09 11.03
CA SER A 52 12.96 -0.23 10.74
C SER A 52 13.39 -0.03 9.29
N ALA A 53 12.47 -0.18 8.33
CA ALA A 53 12.83 -0.15 6.92
C ALA A 53 12.86 1.26 6.33
N SER A 54 13.45 1.37 5.15
CA SER A 54 13.41 2.60 4.36
C SER A 54 11.99 2.85 3.87
N ARG A 55 11.62 4.11 3.70
CA ARG A 55 10.28 4.52 3.30
C ARG A 55 9.96 4.00 1.88
N PRO A 56 8.81 3.36 1.67
CA PRO A 56 8.34 3.03 0.33
C PRO A 56 7.71 4.25 -0.34
N ALA A 57 7.43 4.14 -1.63
CA ALA A 57 6.70 5.18 -2.35
C ALA A 57 5.20 5.12 -2.07
N LEU A 58 4.68 3.93 -1.75
CA LEU A 58 3.26 3.73 -1.51
C LEU A 58 3.04 2.45 -0.71
N VAL A 59 1.98 2.41 0.09
CA VAL A 59 1.58 1.22 0.85
C VAL A 59 0.18 0.80 0.41
N LEU A 60 0.03 -0.47 0.03
CA LEU A 60 -1.26 -1.14 -0.17
C LEU A 60 -1.45 -2.09 0.99
N LEU A 61 -2.55 -1.96 1.73
CA LEU A 61 -2.75 -2.84 2.86
C LEU A 61 -4.21 -3.21 3.09
N ASP A 62 -4.42 -4.45 3.54
CA ASP A 62 -5.74 -4.93 3.94
C ASP A 62 -6.05 -4.47 5.37
N VAL A 63 -7.33 -4.31 5.64
CA VAL A 63 -7.82 -4.03 7.00
C VAL A 63 -7.73 -5.29 7.86
N MET A 64 -8.16 -6.43 7.31
CA MET A 64 -8.28 -7.69 8.05
C MET A 64 -6.99 -8.49 7.97
N LEU A 65 -6.08 -8.23 8.90
CA LEU A 65 -4.77 -8.89 8.95
C LEU A 65 -4.59 -9.65 10.26
N PRO A 66 -3.83 -10.76 10.25
CA PRO A 66 -3.43 -11.41 11.50
C PRO A 66 -2.59 -10.51 12.38
N TYR A 67 -2.79 -10.59 13.68
CA TYR A 67 -2.06 -9.93 14.77
C TYR A 67 -2.36 -8.45 14.93
N ILE A 68 -2.05 -7.64 13.92
CA ILE A 68 -2.25 -6.19 13.95
C ILE A 68 -3.05 -5.80 12.71
N ASP A 69 -4.21 -5.16 12.88
CA ASP A 69 -5.07 -4.81 11.76
C ASP A 69 -4.53 -3.62 10.94
N GLY A 70 -5.15 -3.42 9.77
CA GLY A 70 -4.71 -2.37 8.85
C GLY A 70 -4.87 -0.96 9.38
N PHE A 71 -5.89 -0.69 10.19
CA PHE A 71 -6.08 0.65 10.78
C PHE A 71 -4.92 1.01 11.71
N GLU A 72 -4.48 0.07 12.52
CA GLU A 72 -3.33 0.26 13.39
C GLU A 72 -2.04 0.48 12.60
N LEU A 73 -1.88 -0.25 11.50
CA LEU A 73 -0.72 -0.08 10.63
C LEU A 73 -0.68 1.31 10.00
N VAL A 74 -1.82 1.85 9.57
CA VAL A 74 -1.88 3.23 9.08
C VAL A 74 -1.42 4.21 10.15
N ARG A 75 -1.86 4.00 11.39
CA ARG A 75 -1.44 4.83 12.52
C ARG A 75 0.08 4.80 12.68
N LEU A 76 0.69 3.61 12.62
CA LEU A 76 2.14 3.46 12.73
C LEU A 76 2.88 4.17 11.59
N VAL A 77 2.37 4.09 10.37
CA VAL A 77 2.94 4.81 9.23
C VAL A 77 2.93 6.32 9.49
N ARG A 78 1.82 6.85 9.98
CA ARG A 78 1.67 8.30 10.23
C ARG A 78 2.49 8.79 11.41
N GLU A 79 2.81 7.92 12.35
CA GLU A 79 3.65 8.27 13.50
C GLU A 79 5.13 8.35 13.16
N ARG A 80 5.59 7.57 12.19
CA ARG A 80 6.98 7.62 11.77
C ARG A 80 7.19 8.83 10.87
N GLU A 81 8.07 9.74 11.29
CA GLU A 81 8.24 11.04 10.65
C GLU A 81 8.53 10.95 9.15
N ASP A 82 9.48 10.10 8.75
CA ASP A 82 9.86 9.96 7.34
C ASP A 82 8.87 9.14 6.51
N TRP A 83 7.90 8.45 7.14
CA TRP A 83 6.83 7.74 6.45
C TRP A 83 5.51 8.50 6.46
N ARG A 84 5.42 9.60 7.20
CA ARG A 84 4.15 10.30 7.42
C ARG A 84 3.45 10.73 6.15
N GLY A 85 4.20 11.09 5.10
CA GLY A 85 3.64 11.51 3.83
C GLY A 85 3.44 10.39 2.82
N VAL A 86 3.75 9.13 3.16
CA VAL A 86 3.60 8.00 2.22
C VAL A 86 2.11 7.76 1.95
N PRO A 87 1.70 7.70 0.67
CA PRO A 87 0.32 7.35 0.35
C PRO A 87 -0.02 5.95 0.83
N VAL A 88 -1.17 5.80 1.47
CA VAL A 88 -1.68 4.51 1.95
C VAL A 88 -3.03 4.25 1.30
N LEU A 89 -3.12 3.16 0.55
CA LEU A 89 -4.36 2.67 -0.06
C LEU A 89 -4.80 1.43 0.72
N MET A 90 -5.98 1.46 1.29
CA MET A 90 -6.55 0.29 1.95
C MET A 90 -7.33 -0.54 0.94
N LEU A 91 -7.09 -1.84 0.93
CA LEU A 91 -7.69 -2.78 -0.02
C LEU A 91 -8.40 -3.85 0.80
N THR A 92 -9.73 -3.84 0.81
CA THR A 92 -10.48 -4.68 1.74
C THR A 92 -11.85 -5.06 1.24
N ALA A 93 -12.38 -6.19 1.76
CA ALA A 93 -13.76 -6.59 1.53
C ALA A 93 -14.76 -5.81 2.40
N LYS A 94 -14.29 -5.10 3.43
CA LYS A 94 -15.16 -4.29 4.28
C LYS A 94 -15.55 -3.01 3.54
N ASN A 95 -16.84 -2.85 3.28
CA ASN A 95 -17.35 -1.82 2.40
C ASN A 95 -18.49 -0.98 2.99
N THR A 96 -18.66 -0.97 4.30
CA THR A 96 -19.66 -0.11 4.92
C THR A 96 -19.16 1.33 4.97
N GLU A 97 -20.10 2.28 5.04
CA GLU A 97 -19.76 3.69 5.25
C GLU A 97 -18.88 3.86 6.48
N ARG A 98 -19.21 3.14 7.56
CA ARG A 98 -18.45 3.18 8.82
C ARG A 98 -16.98 2.78 8.60
N ASP A 99 -16.75 1.71 7.84
CA ASP A 99 -15.39 1.24 7.57
C ASP A 99 -14.62 2.25 6.72
N THR A 100 -15.29 2.83 5.72
CA THR A 100 -14.65 3.85 4.87
C THR A 100 -14.27 5.09 5.68
N VAL A 101 -15.18 5.58 6.52
CA VAL A 101 -14.91 6.74 7.38
C VAL A 101 -13.76 6.43 8.33
N ARG A 102 -13.75 5.24 8.92
CA ARG A 102 -12.69 4.82 9.83
C ARG A 102 -11.32 4.79 9.13
N ALA A 103 -11.27 4.30 7.88
CA ALA A 103 -10.05 4.27 7.10
C ALA A 103 -9.51 5.67 6.83
N LEU A 104 -10.38 6.57 6.40
CA LEU A 104 -9.99 7.95 6.11
C LEU A 104 -9.57 8.69 7.38
N ASP A 105 -10.30 8.51 8.48
CA ASP A 105 -9.97 9.12 9.78
C ASP A 105 -8.65 8.60 10.33
N ALA A 106 -8.30 7.35 10.05
CA ALA A 106 -7.01 6.79 10.45
C ALA A 106 -5.84 7.36 9.64
N GLY A 107 -6.12 8.01 8.52
CA GLY A 107 -5.11 8.64 7.69
C GLY A 107 -4.83 7.94 6.36
N ALA A 108 -5.71 7.03 5.93
CA ALA A 108 -5.60 6.42 4.61
C ALA A 108 -5.91 7.45 3.53
N ASN A 109 -5.19 7.35 2.41
CA ASN A 109 -5.38 8.26 1.27
C ASN A 109 -6.47 7.79 0.32
N ASP A 110 -6.73 6.47 0.31
CA ASP A 110 -7.73 5.89 -0.59
C ASP A 110 -8.22 4.57 0.01
N PHE A 111 -9.37 4.12 -0.48
CA PHE A 111 -10.02 2.93 0.01
C PHE A 111 -10.61 2.19 -1.18
N VAL A 112 -10.11 0.98 -1.44
CA VAL A 112 -10.50 0.16 -2.60
C VAL A 112 -11.17 -1.12 -2.09
N ILE A 113 -12.32 -1.43 -2.63
CA ILE A 113 -13.13 -2.57 -2.19
C ILE A 113 -12.77 -3.80 -3.00
N LYS A 114 -12.61 -4.93 -2.32
CA LYS A 114 -12.43 -6.25 -2.95
C LYS A 114 -13.79 -6.84 -3.33
N PRO A 115 -13.92 -7.51 -4.46
CA PRO A 115 -12.91 -7.72 -5.48
C PRO A 115 -12.64 -6.43 -6.27
N PHE A 116 -11.37 -6.12 -6.48
CA PHE A 116 -10.98 -4.90 -7.17
C PHE A 116 -10.91 -5.10 -8.68
N GLN A 117 -11.07 -4.00 -9.42
CA GLN A 117 -10.85 -3.99 -10.86
C GLN A 117 -9.38 -3.64 -11.10
N PRO A 118 -8.61 -4.48 -11.82
CA PRO A 118 -7.17 -4.27 -11.97
C PRO A 118 -6.78 -2.90 -12.53
N ASN A 119 -7.45 -2.46 -13.58
CA ASN A 119 -7.11 -1.17 -14.21
C ASN A 119 -7.47 0.01 -13.30
N GLU A 120 -8.55 -0.09 -12.53
CA GLU A 120 -8.92 0.92 -11.54
C GLU A 120 -7.85 1.02 -10.45
N LEU A 121 -7.43 -0.12 -9.91
CA LEU A 121 -6.40 -0.13 -8.87
C LEU A 121 -5.10 0.48 -9.38
N LEU A 122 -4.66 0.10 -10.59
CA LEU A 122 -3.44 0.67 -11.18
C LEU A 122 -3.56 2.17 -11.41
N ALA A 123 -4.74 2.65 -11.81
CA ALA A 123 -4.97 4.09 -12.00
C ALA A 123 -4.86 4.84 -10.67
N ARG A 124 -5.42 4.28 -9.58
CA ARG A 124 -5.32 4.88 -8.25
C ARG A 124 -3.88 4.91 -7.75
N VAL A 125 -3.14 3.83 -7.96
CA VAL A 125 -1.71 3.77 -7.61
C VAL A 125 -0.94 4.87 -8.34
N ARG A 126 -1.11 4.97 -9.66
CA ARG A 126 -0.43 6.01 -10.46
C ARG A 126 -0.76 7.41 -9.96
N ARG A 127 -2.03 7.67 -9.68
CA ARG A 127 -2.48 8.99 -9.19
C ARG A 127 -1.77 9.37 -7.89
N HIS A 128 -1.70 8.46 -6.94
CA HIS A 128 -1.09 8.76 -5.65
C HIS A 128 0.43 8.89 -5.75
N LEU A 129 1.08 8.13 -6.61
CA LEU A 129 2.51 8.26 -6.85
C LEU A 129 2.85 9.59 -7.53
N THR A 130 2.05 9.99 -8.51
CA THR A 130 2.25 11.26 -9.21
C THR A 130 2.02 12.45 -8.29
N ALA A 131 0.97 12.40 -7.46
CA ALA A 131 0.65 13.48 -6.53
C ALA A 131 1.72 13.67 -5.46
N GLY A 132 2.46 12.59 -5.12
CA GLY A 132 3.52 12.64 -4.13
C GLY A 132 4.87 13.10 -4.67
N ALA A 133 4.96 13.36 -5.98
CA ALA A 133 6.23 13.74 -6.61
C ALA A 133 6.61 15.19 -6.37
#